data_444915794bb3e657b134c77f0aa2a562
#
_entry.id   444915794bb3e657b134c77f0aa2a562
#
_cell.length_a   1.000
_cell.length_b   1.000
_cell.length_c   1.000
_cell.angle_alpha   90.00
_cell.angle_beta   90.00
_cell.angle_gamma   90.00
#
_symmetry.space_group_name_H-M   'P 1'
#
loop_
_entity.id
_entity.type
_entity.pdbx_description
1 polymer ?
#
loop_
_entity_poly.entity_id
_entity_poly.type
_entity_poly.pdbx_seq_one_letter_code
_entity_poly.pdbx_strand_id
1 'polypeptide(L)'
;MSSYYNSADLGRFSEIGRVNPDLAEKFFSYYGSVMADGALTEREKSLIALAVSHALKCPYCIDSYTTTSLQKGADENQMNEAVHVAAAIAAGINLVHGIQMNNKIDELSI
;
A
#
# COMPACT_ATOMS: atom_id res chain seq x y z
N MET A 1 -9.31 -20.15 -15.09
CA MET A 1 -8.23 -19.31 -15.62
C MET A 1 -7.33 -18.85 -14.48
N SER A 2 -6.05 -19.06 -14.62
CA SER A 2 -5.10 -18.64 -13.58
C SER A 2 -4.69 -17.19 -13.80
N SER A 3 -4.45 -16.49 -12.69
CA SER A 3 -3.91 -15.14 -12.68
C SER A 3 -2.83 -15.05 -11.62
N TYR A 4 -2.02 -14.01 -11.65
CA TYR A 4 -1.03 -13.80 -10.62
C TYR A 4 -1.67 -13.58 -9.25
N TYR A 5 -2.80 -12.89 -9.23
CA TYR A 5 -3.54 -12.73 -7.98
C TYR A 5 -4.53 -13.88 -7.83
N ASN A 6 -4.36 -14.62 -6.72
CA ASN A 6 -5.31 -15.63 -6.30
C ASN A 6 -5.69 -15.29 -4.85
N SER A 7 -6.96 -14.95 -4.64
CA SER A 7 -7.43 -14.52 -3.31
C SER A 7 -7.20 -15.59 -2.23
N ALA A 8 -7.15 -16.87 -2.62
CA ALA A 8 -6.83 -17.95 -1.69
C ALA A 8 -5.43 -17.83 -1.11
N ASP A 9 -4.49 -17.23 -1.82
CA ASP A 9 -3.12 -17.05 -1.35
C ASP A 9 -3.03 -16.03 -0.21
N LEU A 10 -3.99 -15.11 -0.09
CA LEU A 10 -4.04 -14.17 1.01
C LEU A 10 -4.10 -14.89 2.36
N GLY A 11 -4.86 -15.97 2.43
CA GLY A 11 -4.94 -16.81 3.64
C GLY A 11 -3.64 -17.57 3.96
N ARG A 12 -2.69 -17.57 3.03
CA ARG A 12 -1.39 -18.22 3.19
C ARG A 12 -0.27 -17.24 3.54
N PHE A 13 -0.58 -16.01 3.89
CA PHE A 13 0.43 -15.00 4.23
C PHE A 13 1.35 -15.48 5.34
N SER A 14 0.83 -16.21 6.33
CA SER A 14 1.63 -16.77 7.42
C SER A 14 2.67 -17.80 6.94
N GLU A 15 2.53 -18.33 5.71
CA GLU A 15 3.43 -19.33 5.16
C GLU A 15 4.63 -18.73 4.42
N ILE A 16 4.74 -17.41 4.31
CA ILE A 16 5.84 -16.75 3.59
C ILE A 16 7.20 -17.09 4.17
N GLY A 17 7.25 -17.49 5.44
CA GLY A 17 8.47 -17.85 6.14
C GLY A 17 8.81 -19.34 6.13
N ARG A 18 8.12 -20.13 5.29
CA ARG A 18 8.31 -21.59 5.30
C ARG A 18 9.77 -22.00 5.11
N VAL A 19 10.51 -21.26 4.26
CA VAL A 19 11.92 -21.56 3.97
C VAL A 19 12.86 -20.84 4.94
N ASN A 20 12.49 -19.67 5.43
CA ASN A 20 13.27 -18.83 6.34
C ASN A 20 12.44 -18.41 7.56
N PRO A 21 12.16 -19.33 8.50
CA PRO A 21 11.28 -19.05 9.62
C PRO A 21 11.78 -17.92 10.53
N ASP A 22 13.09 -17.82 10.75
CA ASP A 22 13.65 -16.76 11.61
C ASP A 22 13.41 -15.37 11.03
N LEU A 23 13.57 -15.21 9.73
CA LEU A 23 13.32 -13.93 9.06
C LEU A 23 11.84 -13.59 9.08
N ALA A 24 10.98 -14.57 8.86
CA ALA A 24 9.54 -14.39 8.91
C ALA A 24 9.09 -13.98 10.32
N GLU A 25 9.62 -14.60 11.37
CA GLU A 25 9.32 -14.26 12.75
C GLU A 25 9.66 -12.79 13.05
N LYS A 26 10.84 -12.35 12.62
CA LYS A 26 11.26 -10.95 12.78
C LYS A 26 10.35 -10.01 12.01
N PHE A 27 9.98 -10.37 10.79
CA PHE A 27 9.07 -9.57 9.98
C PHE A 27 7.70 -9.46 10.64
N PHE A 28 7.10 -10.56 11.07
CA PHE A 28 5.78 -10.53 11.69
C PHE A 28 5.77 -9.81 13.02
N SER A 29 6.85 -9.91 13.80
CA SER A 29 6.99 -9.15 15.04
C SER A 29 7.03 -7.64 14.76
N TYR A 30 7.83 -7.22 13.80
CA TYR A 30 7.91 -5.83 13.36
C TYR A 30 6.56 -5.36 12.80
N TYR A 31 5.98 -6.13 11.91
CA TYR A 31 4.69 -5.82 11.28
C TYR A 31 3.59 -5.61 12.31
N GLY A 32 3.48 -6.54 13.27
CA GLY A 32 2.49 -6.44 14.33
C GLY A 32 2.68 -5.20 15.19
N SER A 33 3.92 -4.87 15.51
CA SER A 33 4.24 -3.66 16.29
C SER A 33 3.91 -2.39 15.51
N VAL A 34 4.18 -2.37 14.22
CA VAL A 34 3.88 -1.23 13.34
C VAL A 34 2.38 -0.99 13.27
N MET A 35 1.59 -2.04 13.14
CA MET A 35 0.15 -1.92 12.93
C MET A 35 -0.66 -1.72 14.21
N ALA A 36 -0.05 -1.93 15.38
CA ALA A 36 -0.72 -1.71 16.68
C ALA A 36 -0.92 -0.21 16.94
N ASP A 37 -1.86 0.11 17.84
CA ASP A 37 -2.08 1.49 18.28
C ASP A 37 -0.78 2.11 18.81
N GLY A 38 -0.53 3.34 18.40
CA GLY A 38 0.61 4.14 18.83
C GLY A 38 0.22 5.61 18.76
N ALA A 39 1.10 6.45 18.24
CA ALA A 39 0.74 7.84 17.94
C ALA A 39 -0.41 7.94 16.94
N LEU A 40 -0.51 6.94 16.03
CA LEU A 40 -1.63 6.76 15.14
C LEU A 40 -2.47 5.58 15.61
N THR A 41 -3.78 5.67 15.42
CA THR A 41 -4.69 4.57 15.73
C THR A 41 -4.58 3.45 14.71
N GLU A 42 -5.05 2.26 15.07
CA GLU A 42 -5.15 1.15 14.11
C GLU A 42 -5.99 1.52 12.90
N ARG A 43 -7.06 2.28 13.07
CA ARG A 43 -7.89 2.76 11.96
C ARG A 43 -7.09 3.65 11.01
N GLU A 44 -6.37 4.62 11.56
CA GLU A 44 -5.51 5.51 10.77
C GLU A 44 -4.45 4.71 10.02
N LYS A 45 -3.81 3.76 10.70
CA LYS A 45 -2.79 2.90 10.08
C LYS A 45 -3.37 2.03 8.97
N SER A 46 -4.59 1.53 9.15
CA SER A 46 -5.29 0.75 8.12
C SER A 46 -5.57 1.58 6.87
N LEU A 47 -5.98 2.85 7.04
CA LEU A 47 -6.21 3.76 5.92
C LEU A 47 -4.90 4.11 5.20
N ILE A 48 -3.82 4.31 5.93
CA ILE A 48 -2.49 4.53 5.37
C ILE A 48 -2.05 3.29 4.57
N ALA A 49 -2.22 2.10 5.16
CA ALA A 49 -1.89 0.85 4.49
C ALA A 49 -2.70 0.65 3.21
N LEU A 50 -3.99 1.03 3.23
CA LEU A 50 -4.86 0.98 2.05
C LEU A 50 -4.34 1.90 0.93
N ALA A 51 -3.95 3.13 1.28
CA ALA A 51 -3.38 4.07 0.33
C ALA A 51 -2.07 3.54 -0.27
N VAL A 52 -1.17 3.03 0.58
CA VAL A 52 0.11 2.44 0.16
C VAL A 52 -0.12 1.23 -0.74
N SER A 53 -1.10 0.40 -0.41
CA SER A 53 -1.46 -0.78 -1.19
C SER A 53 -1.87 -0.42 -2.63
N HIS A 54 -2.62 0.66 -2.77
CA HIS A 54 -3.02 1.16 -4.09
C HIS A 54 -1.84 1.77 -4.84
N ALA A 55 -0.99 2.54 -4.14
CA ALA A 55 0.19 3.16 -4.76
C ALA A 55 1.16 2.10 -5.28
N LEU A 56 1.37 1.04 -4.52
CA LEU A 56 2.27 -0.06 -4.87
C LEU A 56 1.60 -1.14 -5.73
N LYS A 57 0.31 -1.00 -6.03
CA LYS A 57 -0.44 -1.95 -6.87
C LYS A 57 -0.41 -3.38 -6.34
N CYS A 58 -0.70 -3.54 -5.05
CA CYS A 58 -0.69 -4.84 -4.38
C CYS A 58 -2.13 -5.38 -4.20
N PRO A 59 -2.59 -6.31 -5.05
CA PRO A 59 -3.96 -6.83 -4.93
C PRO A 59 -4.23 -7.51 -3.58
N TYR A 60 -3.24 -8.24 -3.04
CA TYR A 60 -3.37 -8.89 -1.73
C TYR A 60 -3.59 -7.88 -0.62
N CYS A 61 -2.82 -6.80 -0.64
CA CYS A 61 -2.89 -5.74 0.38
C CYS A 61 -4.20 -4.96 0.25
N ILE A 62 -4.64 -4.68 -0.98
CA ILE A 62 -5.93 -3.99 -1.21
C ILE A 62 -7.06 -4.83 -0.63
N ASP A 63 -7.09 -6.11 -0.92
CA ASP A 63 -8.10 -7.05 -0.39
C ASP A 63 -8.07 -7.05 1.14
N SER A 64 -6.89 -7.29 1.72
CA SER A 64 -6.71 -7.38 3.16
C SER A 64 -7.06 -6.08 3.87
N TYR A 65 -6.56 -4.95 3.41
CA TYR A 65 -6.77 -3.68 4.10
C TYR A 65 -8.12 -3.03 3.82
N THR A 66 -8.82 -3.43 2.79
CA THR A 66 -10.24 -3.10 2.64
C THR A 66 -11.03 -3.70 3.80
N THR A 67 -10.85 -4.97 4.07
CA THR A 67 -11.49 -5.65 5.18
C THR A 67 -11.08 -5.06 6.53
N THR A 68 -9.77 -4.90 6.74
CA THR A 68 -9.23 -4.39 8.00
C THR A 68 -9.69 -2.97 8.28
N SER A 69 -9.71 -2.09 7.28
CA SER A 69 -10.18 -0.70 7.44
C SER A 69 -11.63 -0.67 7.93
N LEU A 70 -12.50 -1.48 7.34
CA LEU A 70 -13.90 -1.59 7.78
C LEU A 70 -14.00 -2.11 9.20
N GLN A 71 -13.22 -3.14 9.54
CA GLN A 71 -13.21 -3.72 10.89
C GLN A 71 -12.74 -2.72 11.95
N LYS A 72 -11.85 -1.82 11.58
CA LYS A 72 -11.31 -0.78 12.49
C LYS A 72 -12.16 0.49 12.50
N GLY A 73 -13.30 0.48 11.86
CA GLY A 73 -14.30 1.54 11.93
C GLY A 73 -14.17 2.62 10.86
N ALA A 74 -13.37 2.41 9.83
CA ALA A 74 -13.35 3.31 8.68
C ALA A 74 -14.60 3.10 7.84
N ASP A 75 -15.07 4.18 7.22
CA ASP A 75 -16.21 4.10 6.30
C ASP A 75 -15.73 4.19 4.85
N GLU A 76 -16.67 3.98 3.93
CA GLU A 76 -16.39 4.00 2.50
C GLU A 76 -15.81 5.34 2.03
N ASN A 77 -16.31 6.46 2.58
CA ASN A 77 -15.80 7.78 2.23
C ASN A 77 -14.35 7.97 2.64
N GLN A 78 -14.01 7.58 3.87
CA GLN A 78 -12.63 7.64 4.36
C GLN A 78 -11.70 6.77 3.52
N MET A 79 -12.15 5.58 3.16
CA MET A 79 -11.36 4.65 2.37
C MET A 79 -11.13 5.19 0.95
N ASN A 80 -12.15 5.76 0.33
CA ASN A 80 -12.00 6.38 -1.00
C ASN A 80 -11.11 7.61 -0.96
N GLU A 81 -11.18 8.42 0.09
CA GLU A 81 -10.25 9.55 0.25
C GLU A 81 -8.81 9.09 0.39
N ALA A 82 -8.55 7.98 1.09
CA ALA A 82 -7.22 7.40 1.18
C ALA A 82 -6.67 7.03 -0.21
N VAL A 83 -7.51 6.44 -1.06
CA VAL A 83 -7.16 6.13 -2.45
C VAL A 83 -6.85 7.39 -3.25
N HIS A 84 -7.65 8.45 -3.05
CA HIS A 84 -7.41 9.73 -3.72
C HIS A 84 -6.13 10.41 -3.27
N VAL A 85 -5.73 10.27 -2.00
CA VAL A 85 -4.44 10.76 -1.54
C VAL A 85 -3.31 10.06 -2.29
N ALA A 86 -3.40 8.73 -2.43
CA ALA A 86 -2.41 7.98 -3.22
C ALA A 86 -2.36 8.46 -4.67
N ALA A 87 -3.52 8.70 -5.29
CA ALA A 87 -3.61 9.20 -6.66
C ALA A 87 -3.02 10.60 -6.80
N ALA A 88 -3.29 11.50 -5.85
CA ALA A 88 -2.76 12.86 -5.88
C ALA A 88 -1.23 12.89 -5.78
N ILE A 89 -0.67 12.06 -4.90
CA ILE A 89 0.78 11.95 -4.76
C ILE A 89 1.41 11.38 -6.03
N ALA A 90 0.80 10.34 -6.62
CA ALA A 90 1.28 9.76 -7.87
C ALA A 90 1.24 10.78 -9.01
N ALA A 91 0.18 11.58 -9.11
CA ALA A 91 0.08 12.66 -10.09
C ALA A 91 1.18 13.71 -9.87
N GLY A 92 1.41 14.12 -8.63
CA GLY A 92 2.46 15.09 -8.28
C GLY A 92 3.84 14.57 -8.67
N ILE A 93 4.12 13.29 -8.43
CA ILE A 93 5.39 12.66 -8.81
C ILE A 93 5.58 12.75 -10.32
N ASN A 94 4.55 12.42 -11.09
CA ASN A 94 4.63 12.48 -12.55
C ASN A 94 4.85 13.92 -13.04
N LEU A 95 4.12 14.87 -12.49
CA LEU A 95 4.20 16.26 -12.92
C LEU A 95 5.56 16.89 -12.59
N VAL A 96 6.13 16.62 -11.41
CA VAL A 96 7.45 17.16 -11.05
C VAL A 96 8.55 16.54 -11.91
N HIS A 97 8.45 15.27 -12.24
CA HIS A 97 9.39 14.63 -13.15
C HIS A 97 9.27 15.17 -14.59
N GLY A 98 8.11 15.71 -14.95
CA GLY A 98 7.92 16.38 -16.25
C GLY A 98 8.85 17.55 -16.45
N ILE A 99 9.39 18.14 -15.37
CA ILE A 99 10.41 19.19 -15.47
C ILE A 99 11.67 18.67 -16.17
N GLN A 100 12.05 17.41 -15.94
CA GLN A 100 13.19 16.80 -16.62
C GLN A 100 12.97 16.75 -18.15
N MET A 101 11.77 16.40 -18.58
CA MET A 101 11.40 16.43 -20.00
C MET A 101 11.50 17.86 -20.55
N ASN A 102 10.97 18.84 -19.83
CA ASN A 102 11.01 20.24 -20.25
C ASN A 102 12.45 20.75 -20.36
N ASN A 103 13.32 20.38 -19.43
CA ASN A 103 14.73 20.71 -19.49
C ASN A 103 15.39 20.12 -20.76
N LYS A 104 15.03 18.90 -21.09
CA LYS A 104 15.56 18.26 -22.31
C LYS A 104 15.08 18.96 -23.57
N ILE A 105 13.80 19.36 -23.62
CA ILE A 105 13.23 20.13 -24.72
C ILE A 105 14.03 21.44 -24.87
N ASP A 106 14.31 22.15 -23.78
CA ASP A 106 15.06 23.40 -23.82
C ASP A 106 16.48 23.19 -24.37
N GLU A 107 17.16 22.11 -23.95
CA GLU A 107 18.48 21.76 -24.46
C GLU A 107 18.47 21.54 -25.98
N LEU A 108 17.43 20.86 -26.48
CA LEU A 108 17.33 20.52 -27.92
C LEU A 108 16.87 21.67 -28.77
N SER A 109 16.34 22.74 -28.20
CA SER A 109 15.77 23.88 -28.91
C SER A 109 16.78 25.00 -29.19
N ILE A 110 18.01 24.77 -28.84
CA ILE A 110 19.11 25.76 -29.07
C ILE A 110 19.49 25.84 -30.53
#